data_a34e61e0d4c414ee068f6196e2f684e7
#
_entry.id   a34e61e0d4c414ee068f6196e2f684e7
#
_cell.length_a   1.000
_cell.length_b   1.000
_cell.length_c   1.000
_cell.angle_alpha   90.00
_cell.angle_beta   90.00
_cell.angle_gamma   90.00
#
_symmetry.space_group_name_H-M   'P 1'
#
loop_
_entity.id
_entity.type
_entity.pdbx_description
1 polymer ?
#
loop_
_entity_poly.entity_id
_entity_poly.type
_entity_poly.pdbx_seq_one_letter_code
_entity_poly.pdbx_strand_id
1 'polypeptide(L)'
;MSVYVPPSNVLSDEGREMIVKEFPEIRTIASNYFVGDMAYTQEFEAAEDGIVEQPRIISGAVIDDYMELAAVSELNMHFVNTHFMHPDDLLDEDRGARLGWEKLKKRLDEYMDWLYTSAPCLRNLTASELSGAIQRYGALVIDKDVSDQELNLKLDNFYDEAYIMIRMNEGTPGNIEGGELTHITGNLYLLRAKEKSVKIEIR
;
A
#
# COMPACT_ATOMS: atom_id res chain seq x y z
N MET A 1 6.99 -10.08 11.96
CA MET A 1 5.69 -9.54 12.39
C MET A 1 4.61 -10.47 11.88
N SER A 2 3.75 -11.00 12.77
CA SER A 2 2.69 -11.92 12.35
C SER A 2 1.43 -11.18 11.96
N VAL A 3 0.74 -11.71 10.95
CA VAL A 3 -0.49 -11.14 10.41
C VAL A 3 -1.66 -12.04 10.77
N TYR A 4 -2.71 -11.46 11.30
CA TYR A 4 -3.97 -12.15 11.54
C TYR A 4 -5.00 -11.75 10.48
N VAL A 5 -5.66 -12.75 9.91
CA VAL A 5 -6.75 -12.56 8.95
C VAL A 5 -8.01 -13.16 9.56
N PRO A 6 -8.94 -12.36 10.03
CA PRO A 6 -10.18 -12.86 10.64
C PRO A 6 -11.01 -13.68 9.63
N PRO A 7 -11.53 -14.84 10.01
CA PRO A 7 -12.48 -15.60 9.20
C PRO A 7 -13.67 -14.72 8.81
N SER A 8 -14.05 -14.74 7.56
CA SER A 8 -15.18 -13.96 7.01
C SER A 8 -15.09 -12.44 7.29
N ASN A 9 -13.90 -11.91 7.55
CA ASN A 9 -13.68 -10.51 7.97
C ASN A 9 -14.41 -10.12 9.28
N VAL A 10 -14.76 -11.08 10.11
CA VAL A 10 -15.48 -10.82 11.37
C VAL A 10 -14.51 -10.87 12.54
N LEU A 11 -14.42 -9.77 13.26
CA LEU A 11 -13.66 -9.65 14.49
C LEU A 11 -14.40 -8.70 15.44
N SER A 12 -14.72 -9.18 16.64
CA SER A 12 -15.32 -8.33 17.67
C SER A 12 -14.25 -7.54 18.41
N ASP A 13 -14.66 -6.50 19.13
CA ASP A 13 -13.77 -5.71 19.97
C ASP A 13 -13.08 -6.59 21.03
N GLU A 14 -13.82 -7.50 21.68
CA GLU A 14 -13.25 -8.44 22.65
C GLU A 14 -12.25 -9.40 22.00
N GLY A 15 -12.52 -9.83 20.75
CA GLY A 15 -11.61 -10.66 19.97
C GLY A 15 -10.31 -9.90 19.66
N ARG A 16 -10.40 -8.63 19.29
CA ARG A 16 -9.25 -7.76 19.07
C ARG A 16 -8.44 -7.55 20.35
N GLU A 17 -9.10 -7.20 21.46
CA GLU A 17 -8.45 -7.05 22.76
C GLU A 17 -7.70 -8.33 23.18
N MET A 18 -8.32 -9.49 22.96
CA MET A 18 -7.69 -10.79 23.23
C MET A 18 -6.43 -10.99 22.37
N ILE A 19 -6.49 -10.65 21.06
CA ILE A 19 -5.32 -10.76 20.18
C ILE A 19 -4.18 -9.88 20.67
N VAL A 20 -4.45 -8.62 20.95
CA VAL A 20 -3.45 -7.66 21.45
C VAL A 20 -2.79 -8.14 22.73
N LYS A 21 -3.59 -8.69 23.64
CA LYS A 21 -3.13 -9.10 24.98
C LYS A 21 -2.40 -10.44 25.00
N GLU A 22 -2.95 -11.45 24.33
CA GLU A 22 -2.48 -12.84 24.47
C GLU A 22 -1.53 -13.27 23.33
N PHE A 23 -1.50 -12.52 22.20
CA PHE A 23 -0.70 -12.83 21.02
C PHE A 23 0.15 -11.63 20.57
N PRO A 24 1.13 -11.22 21.40
CA PRO A 24 1.90 -9.98 21.15
C PRO A 24 2.77 -10.03 19.86
N GLU A 25 2.96 -11.20 19.27
CA GLU A 25 3.61 -11.36 17.96
C GLU A 25 2.72 -10.95 16.80
N ILE A 26 1.39 -10.95 16.96
CA ILE A 26 0.44 -10.44 15.96
C ILE A 26 0.45 -8.92 16.07
N ARG A 27 0.90 -8.28 15.00
CA ARG A 27 1.00 -6.82 14.91
C ARG A 27 0.27 -6.24 13.73
N THR A 28 -0.42 -7.10 12.97
CA THR A 28 -1.15 -6.70 11.78
C THR A 28 -2.48 -7.45 11.75
N ILE A 29 -3.55 -6.73 11.50
CA ILE A 29 -4.86 -7.32 11.21
C ILE A 29 -5.25 -6.92 9.79
N ALA A 30 -5.39 -7.94 8.93
CA ALA A 30 -5.82 -7.79 7.55
C ALA A 30 -7.30 -8.16 7.43
N SER A 31 -8.17 -7.17 7.51
CA SER A 31 -9.63 -7.37 7.51
C SER A 31 -10.37 -6.12 7.07
N ASN A 32 -11.65 -6.29 6.79
CA ASN A 32 -12.62 -5.22 6.73
C ASN A 32 -13.59 -5.41 7.89
N TYR A 33 -13.67 -4.46 8.80
CA TYR A 33 -14.64 -4.52 9.90
C TYR A 33 -15.94 -3.81 9.51
N PHE A 34 -17.01 -4.22 10.16
CA PHE A 34 -18.28 -3.53 10.11
C PHE A 34 -18.66 -3.14 11.54
N VAL A 35 -19.04 -1.90 11.75
CA VAL A 35 -19.54 -1.42 13.02
C VAL A 35 -21.04 -1.20 12.89
N GLY A 36 -21.84 -2.14 13.43
CA GLY A 36 -23.29 -2.12 13.29
C GLY A 36 -23.71 -2.22 11.82
N ASP A 37 -24.67 -1.37 11.41
CA ASP A 37 -25.13 -1.29 10.02
C ASP A 37 -24.26 -0.35 9.15
N MET A 38 -23.26 0.27 9.73
CA MET A 38 -22.33 1.15 9.01
C MET A 38 -21.14 0.34 8.55
N ALA A 39 -20.93 0.31 7.25
CA ALA A 39 -19.70 -0.19 6.72
C ALA A 39 -18.54 0.73 7.13
N TYR A 40 -17.57 0.22 7.92
CA TYR A 40 -16.21 0.42 7.66
C TYR A 40 -15.59 1.79 7.97
N THR A 41 -14.61 1.80 8.84
CA THR A 41 -13.80 2.98 9.19
C THR A 41 -12.30 2.71 9.20
N GLN A 42 -11.84 1.65 8.56
CA GLN A 42 -10.43 1.28 8.59
C GLN A 42 -9.65 1.98 7.51
N GLU A 43 -8.47 2.44 7.88
CA GLU A 43 -7.46 3.00 7.04
C GLU A 43 -6.19 2.12 7.06
N PHE A 44 -5.27 2.35 6.15
CA PHE A 44 -3.93 1.75 6.22
C PHE A 44 -3.09 2.52 7.23
N GLU A 45 -3.19 2.18 8.49
CA GLU A 45 -2.58 2.94 9.59
C GLU A 45 -2.07 2.05 10.73
N ALA A 46 -1.28 2.64 11.60
CA ALA A 46 -0.98 2.07 12.91
C ALA A 46 -1.97 2.60 13.92
N ALA A 47 -2.85 1.74 14.43
CA ALA A 47 -3.85 2.07 15.41
C ALA A 47 -3.24 2.36 16.80
N GLU A 48 -4.01 2.99 17.69
CA GLU A 48 -3.54 3.36 19.04
C GLU A 48 -3.09 2.16 19.90
N ASP A 49 -3.67 0.99 19.69
CA ASP A 49 -3.30 -0.26 20.35
C ASP A 49 -2.01 -0.91 19.78
N GLY A 50 -1.40 -0.28 18.77
CA GLY A 50 -0.17 -0.72 18.12
C GLY A 50 -0.37 -1.78 17.03
N ILE A 51 -1.61 -2.11 16.69
CA ILE A 51 -1.94 -2.95 15.54
C ILE A 51 -1.84 -2.11 14.25
N VAL A 52 -1.25 -2.68 13.22
CA VAL A 52 -1.26 -2.11 11.88
C VAL A 52 -2.47 -2.67 11.13
N GLU A 53 -3.34 -1.77 10.71
CA GLU A 53 -4.52 -2.09 9.92
C GLU A 53 -4.17 -2.25 8.45
N GLN A 54 -4.68 -3.32 7.84
CA GLN A 54 -4.52 -3.58 6.41
C GLN A 54 -5.85 -4.02 5.81
N PRO A 55 -6.72 -3.07 5.46
CA PRO A 55 -7.98 -3.38 4.79
C PRO A 55 -7.77 -4.23 3.53
N ARG A 56 -8.62 -5.23 3.33
CA ARG A 56 -8.60 -6.09 2.14
C ARG A 56 -9.61 -5.55 1.12
N ILE A 57 -9.12 -4.87 0.11
CA ILE A 57 -9.96 -4.10 -0.81
C ILE A 57 -10.37 -4.93 -2.02
N ILE A 58 -9.43 -5.60 -2.67
CA ILE A 58 -9.68 -6.35 -3.90
C ILE A 58 -9.66 -7.83 -3.60
N SER A 59 -10.58 -8.58 -4.20
CA SER A 59 -10.70 -10.03 -3.97
C SER A 59 -10.89 -10.83 -5.25
N GLY A 60 -10.30 -12.03 -5.27
CA GLY A 60 -10.49 -13.03 -6.33
C GLY A 60 -9.84 -12.66 -7.66
N ALA A 61 -10.18 -13.42 -8.69
CA ALA A 61 -9.65 -13.26 -10.05
C ALA A 61 -10.68 -12.70 -11.05
N VAL A 62 -11.90 -12.41 -10.60
CA VAL A 62 -12.96 -11.81 -11.41
C VAL A 62 -13.12 -10.35 -11.00
N ILE A 63 -12.31 -9.51 -11.62
CA ILE A 63 -12.33 -8.07 -11.35
C ILE A 63 -13.40 -7.42 -12.22
N ASP A 64 -14.26 -6.64 -11.60
CA ASP A 64 -15.29 -5.84 -12.26
C ASP A 64 -14.95 -4.33 -12.19
N ASP A 65 -15.76 -3.52 -12.83
CA ASP A 65 -15.56 -2.06 -12.90
C ASP A 65 -15.54 -1.41 -11.49
N TYR A 66 -16.27 -1.96 -10.54
CA TYR A 66 -16.29 -1.48 -9.16
C TYR A 66 -14.94 -1.76 -8.47
N MET A 67 -14.40 -2.95 -8.65
CA MET A 67 -13.10 -3.32 -8.09
C MET A 67 -11.95 -2.53 -8.73
N GLU A 68 -12.03 -2.27 -10.04
CA GLU A 68 -11.07 -1.37 -10.71
C GLU A 68 -11.14 0.05 -10.13
N LEU A 69 -12.34 0.58 -9.94
CA LEU A 69 -12.54 1.89 -9.30
C LEU A 69 -11.98 1.89 -7.87
N ALA A 70 -12.24 0.85 -7.09
CA ALA A 70 -11.71 0.70 -5.73
C ALA A 70 -10.17 0.66 -5.75
N ALA A 71 -9.56 -0.14 -6.63
CA ALA A 71 -8.11 -0.23 -6.76
C ALA A 71 -7.46 1.12 -7.10
N VAL A 72 -8.04 1.87 -8.06
CA VAL A 72 -7.54 3.21 -8.42
C VAL A 72 -7.71 4.19 -7.26
N SER A 73 -8.85 4.13 -6.56
CA SER A 73 -9.11 4.99 -5.41
C SER A 73 -8.10 4.76 -4.29
N GLU A 74 -7.85 3.50 -3.91
CA GLU A 74 -6.88 3.15 -2.89
C GLU A 74 -5.45 3.56 -3.26
N LEU A 75 -5.04 3.32 -4.51
CA LEU A 75 -3.72 3.74 -5.00
C LEU A 75 -3.54 5.26 -4.96
N ASN A 76 -4.59 6.05 -5.18
CA ASN A 76 -4.51 7.50 -5.16
C ASN A 76 -4.65 8.10 -3.75
N MET A 77 -5.37 7.46 -2.86
CA MET A 77 -5.62 7.96 -1.49
C MET A 77 -4.58 7.45 -0.49
N HIS A 78 -4.19 6.17 -0.60
CA HIS A 78 -3.33 5.50 0.38
C HIS A 78 -2.00 5.00 -0.20
N PHE A 79 -1.80 5.08 -1.53
CA PHE A 79 -0.63 4.52 -2.23
C PHE A 79 -0.46 3.01 -2.03
N VAL A 80 -1.54 2.31 -1.75
CA VAL A 80 -1.58 0.87 -1.47
C VAL A 80 -2.64 0.21 -2.33
N ASN A 81 -2.40 -1.05 -2.71
CA ASN A 81 -3.41 -1.95 -3.24
C ASN A 81 -3.29 -3.28 -2.51
N THR A 82 -4.35 -3.70 -1.84
CA THR A 82 -4.40 -5.02 -1.19
C THR A 82 -5.31 -5.93 -1.99
N HIS A 83 -4.74 -7.04 -2.46
CA HIS A 83 -5.46 -8.05 -3.20
C HIS A 83 -5.35 -9.38 -2.48
N PHE A 84 -6.47 -10.03 -2.23
CA PHE A 84 -6.49 -11.35 -1.64
C PHE A 84 -7.22 -12.35 -2.52
N MET A 85 -6.76 -13.58 -2.49
CA MET A 85 -7.34 -14.68 -3.25
C MET A 85 -7.59 -15.88 -2.35
N HIS A 86 -8.65 -16.60 -2.66
CA HIS A 86 -8.91 -17.89 -2.03
C HIS A 86 -8.53 -19.00 -3.00
N PRO A 87 -7.71 -19.97 -2.60
CA PRO A 87 -7.35 -21.10 -3.46
C PRO A 87 -8.57 -21.93 -3.92
N ASP A 88 -9.66 -21.89 -3.15
CA ASP A 88 -10.92 -22.56 -3.43
C ASP A 88 -11.89 -21.77 -4.34
N ASP A 89 -11.51 -20.62 -4.86
CA ASP A 89 -12.29 -19.88 -5.87
C ASP A 89 -12.60 -20.73 -7.11
N LEU A 90 -11.76 -21.72 -7.40
CA LEU A 90 -11.98 -22.70 -8.46
C LEU A 90 -13.12 -23.71 -8.17
N LEU A 91 -13.53 -23.83 -6.92
CA LEU A 91 -14.56 -24.75 -6.46
C LEU A 91 -15.89 -24.06 -6.17
N ASP A 92 -15.87 -22.75 -6.04
CA ASP A 92 -17.04 -21.93 -5.70
C ASP A 92 -17.69 -21.39 -6.97
N GLU A 93 -18.97 -21.77 -7.18
CA GLU A 93 -19.73 -21.39 -8.38
C GLU A 93 -19.95 -19.88 -8.51
N ASP A 94 -20.02 -19.17 -7.39
CA ASP A 94 -20.23 -17.71 -7.36
C ASP A 94 -18.94 -16.93 -7.55
N ARG A 95 -17.78 -17.58 -7.39
CA ARG A 95 -16.47 -16.92 -7.47
C ARG A 95 -15.65 -17.29 -8.71
N GLY A 96 -15.74 -18.51 -9.20
CA GLY A 96 -14.90 -18.84 -10.34
C GLY A 96 -15.04 -20.25 -10.92
N ALA A 97 -15.71 -21.18 -10.24
CA ALA A 97 -15.82 -22.57 -10.70
C ALA A 97 -16.39 -22.71 -12.12
N ARG A 98 -17.36 -21.85 -12.49
CA ARG A 98 -17.97 -21.84 -13.82
C ARG A 98 -17.02 -21.40 -14.94
N LEU A 99 -15.96 -20.67 -14.60
CA LEU A 99 -14.97 -20.20 -15.57
C LEU A 99 -13.85 -21.20 -15.77
N GLY A 100 -13.44 -21.90 -14.71
CA GLY A 100 -12.29 -22.78 -14.67
C GLY A 100 -10.96 -22.03 -14.67
N TRP A 101 -9.90 -22.76 -14.38
CA TRP A 101 -8.55 -22.23 -14.14
C TRP A 101 -8.02 -21.33 -15.27
N GLU A 102 -8.09 -21.78 -16.51
CA GLU A 102 -7.48 -21.06 -17.64
C GLU A 102 -8.10 -19.65 -17.82
N LYS A 103 -9.42 -19.53 -17.65
CA LYS A 103 -10.10 -18.24 -17.79
C LYS A 103 -9.88 -17.35 -16.58
N LEU A 104 -9.86 -17.92 -15.37
CA LEU A 104 -9.56 -17.16 -14.15
C LEU A 104 -8.15 -16.62 -14.19
N LYS A 105 -7.17 -17.48 -14.54
CA LYS A 105 -5.78 -17.05 -14.69
C LYS A 105 -5.66 -15.91 -15.71
N LYS A 106 -6.28 -16.06 -16.87
CA LYS A 106 -6.24 -15.02 -17.91
C LYS A 106 -6.78 -13.68 -17.40
N ARG A 107 -7.92 -13.68 -16.69
CA ARG A 107 -8.49 -12.46 -16.11
C ARG A 107 -7.59 -11.82 -15.06
N LEU A 108 -6.99 -12.65 -14.22
CA LEU A 108 -6.02 -12.16 -13.24
C LEU A 108 -4.78 -11.55 -13.92
N ASP A 109 -4.25 -12.23 -14.95
CA ASP A 109 -3.11 -11.71 -15.72
C ASP A 109 -3.47 -10.35 -16.38
N GLU A 110 -4.65 -10.22 -16.99
CA GLU A 110 -5.14 -8.97 -17.60
C GLU A 110 -5.27 -7.84 -16.55
N TYR A 111 -5.79 -8.14 -15.36
CA TYR A 111 -5.86 -7.19 -14.26
C TYR A 111 -4.49 -6.76 -13.76
N MET A 112 -3.57 -7.70 -13.58
CA MET A 112 -2.21 -7.40 -13.14
C MET A 112 -1.46 -6.56 -14.16
N ASP A 113 -1.60 -6.85 -15.45
CA ASP A 113 -1.01 -6.05 -16.53
C ASP A 113 -1.55 -4.61 -16.53
N TRP A 114 -2.87 -4.45 -16.35
CA TRP A 114 -3.48 -3.14 -16.19
C TRP A 114 -2.96 -2.40 -14.96
N LEU A 115 -2.89 -3.07 -13.80
CA LEU A 115 -2.41 -2.49 -12.55
C LEU A 115 -0.97 -1.98 -12.66
N TYR A 116 -0.05 -2.81 -13.17
CA TYR A 116 1.35 -2.42 -13.33
C TYR A 116 1.57 -1.37 -14.42
N THR A 117 0.71 -1.33 -15.43
CA THR A 117 0.74 -0.25 -16.44
C THR A 117 0.26 1.06 -15.83
N SER A 118 -0.78 1.02 -15.00
CA SER A 118 -1.36 2.20 -14.34
C SER A 118 -0.49 2.72 -13.20
N ALA A 119 0.23 1.82 -12.50
CA ALA A 119 1.10 2.14 -11.37
C ALA A 119 2.50 1.52 -11.56
N PRO A 120 3.34 2.05 -12.47
CA PRO A 120 4.60 1.41 -12.88
C PRO A 120 5.66 1.34 -11.77
N CYS A 121 5.49 2.12 -10.70
CA CYS A 121 6.37 2.09 -9.52
C CYS A 121 5.82 1.26 -8.36
N LEU A 122 4.77 0.46 -8.61
CA LEU A 122 4.18 -0.40 -7.60
C LEU A 122 5.21 -1.45 -7.12
N ARG A 123 5.31 -1.61 -5.81
CA ARG A 123 6.18 -2.59 -5.16
C ARG A 123 5.37 -3.75 -4.63
N ASN A 124 5.79 -4.98 -4.91
CA ASN A 124 5.17 -6.16 -4.34
C ASN A 124 5.69 -6.38 -2.92
N LEU A 125 4.80 -6.41 -1.97
CA LEU A 125 5.10 -6.59 -0.56
C LEU A 125 4.24 -7.71 0.02
N THR A 126 4.81 -8.45 0.94
CA THR A 126 4.01 -9.27 1.87
C THR A 126 3.28 -8.36 2.85
N ALA A 127 2.24 -8.86 3.51
CA ALA A 127 1.51 -8.09 4.51
C ALA A 127 2.43 -7.61 5.67
N SER A 128 3.43 -8.39 6.06
CA SER A 128 4.42 -7.99 7.07
C SER A 128 5.33 -6.84 6.60
N GLU A 129 5.75 -6.84 5.35
CA GLU A 129 6.54 -5.76 4.75
C GLU A 129 5.69 -4.50 4.56
N LEU A 130 4.43 -4.65 4.15
CA LEU A 130 3.48 -3.55 4.07
C LEU A 130 3.26 -2.89 5.44
N SER A 131 3.14 -3.67 6.52
CA SER A 131 3.06 -3.12 7.88
C SER A 131 4.27 -2.24 8.22
N GLY A 132 5.47 -2.67 7.87
CA GLY A 132 6.67 -1.86 8.03
C GLY A 132 6.62 -0.57 7.19
N ALA A 133 6.10 -0.64 5.97
CA ALA A 133 5.94 0.53 5.10
C ALA A 133 4.91 1.52 5.66
N ILE A 134 3.78 1.05 6.17
CA ILE A 134 2.74 1.88 6.81
C ILE A 134 3.32 2.60 8.04
N GLN A 135 4.05 1.89 8.90
CA GLN A 135 4.66 2.49 10.08
C GLN A 135 5.70 3.56 9.71
N ARG A 136 6.54 3.30 8.71
CA ARG A 136 7.50 4.29 8.20
C ARG A 136 6.79 5.53 7.64
N TYR A 137 5.76 5.33 6.84
CA TYR A 137 4.97 6.41 6.26
C TYR A 137 4.32 7.27 7.35
N GLY A 138 3.67 6.67 8.33
CA GLY A 138 2.98 7.38 9.42
C GLY A 138 3.94 8.11 10.37
N ALA A 139 5.18 7.64 10.53
CA ALA A 139 6.16 8.26 11.41
C ALA A 139 7.01 9.35 10.73
N LEU A 140 7.14 9.31 9.38
CA LEU A 140 8.05 10.17 8.63
C LEU A 140 7.59 11.63 8.65
N VAL A 141 8.49 12.53 9.02
CA VAL A 141 8.29 13.98 8.91
C VAL A 141 9.29 14.53 7.90
N ILE A 142 8.79 15.26 6.91
CA ILE A 142 9.59 15.81 5.83
C ILE A 142 9.68 17.32 5.99
N ASP A 143 10.89 17.82 6.22
CA ASP A 143 11.21 19.22 6.10
C ASP A 143 11.88 19.47 4.75
N LYS A 144 11.40 20.47 3.99
CA LYS A 144 11.87 20.76 2.64
C LYS A 144 12.31 22.21 2.52
N ASP A 145 13.46 22.40 1.91
CA ASP A 145 13.96 23.69 1.47
C ASP A 145 14.18 23.67 -0.05
N VAL A 146 13.61 24.64 -0.75
CA VAL A 146 13.62 24.71 -2.22
C VAL A 146 14.18 26.04 -2.66
N SER A 147 15.19 25.99 -3.52
CA SER A 147 15.73 27.14 -4.26
C SER A 147 15.62 26.92 -5.77
N ASP A 148 16.02 27.91 -6.56
CA ASP A 148 16.08 27.79 -8.03
C ASP A 148 17.07 26.72 -8.51
N GLN A 149 18.02 26.32 -7.67
CA GLN A 149 19.12 25.42 -8.04
C GLN A 149 19.07 24.06 -7.33
N GLU A 150 18.33 23.92 -6.23
CA GLU A 150 18.32 22.70 -5.47
C GLU A 150 17.07 22.51 -4.62
N LEU A 151 16.70 21.24 -4.43
CA LEU A 151 15.74 20.77 -3.44
C LEU A 151 16.50 20.00 -2.36
N ASN A 152 16.39 20.46 -1.11
CA ASN A 152 16.93 19.80 0.07
C ASN A 152 15.78 19.23 0.90
N LEU A 153 15.88 17.95 1.25
CA LEU A 153 14.93 17.26 2.13
C LEU A 153 15.67 16.80 3.39
N LYS A 154 15.07 17.09 4.54
CA LYS A 154 15.45 16.53 5.82
C LYS A 154 14.32 15.64 6.33
N LEU A 155 14.65 14.38 6.64
CA LEU A 155 13.73 13.33 6.99
C LEU A 155 13.85 12.97 8.47
N ASP A 156 12.99 13.56 9.29
CA ASP A 156 12.93 13.21 10.71
C ASP A 156 12.14 11.90 10.88
N ASN A 157 12.53 11.09 11.87
CA ASN A 157 12.06 9.72 12.09
C ASN A 157 12.33 8.74 10.92
N PHE A 158 13.28 9.07 10.07
CA PHE A 158 13.74 8.16 9.01
C PHE A 158 14.37 6.90 9.63
N TYR A 159 13.97 5.72 9.13
CA TYR A 159 14.48 4.44 9.63
C TYR A 159 15.51 3.81 8.68
N ASP A 160 15.08 3.34 7.51
CA ASP A 160 15.95 2.64 6.54
C ASP A 160 15.77 3.15 5.11
N GLU A 161 14.54 3.44 4.71
CA GLU A 161 14.20 4.01 3.41
C GLU A 161 12.89 4.80 3.48
N ALA A 162 12.72 5.75 2.56
CA ALA A 162 11.46 6.45 2.37
C ALA A 162 11.19 6.64 0.87
N TYR A 163 9.91 6.53 0.49
CA TYR A 163 9.47 6.75 -0.88
C TYR A 163 8.63 8.02 -0.96
N ILE A 164 9.07 8.96 -1.77
CA ILE A 164 8.49 10.31 -1.85
C ILE A 164 8.25 10.66 -3.31
N MET A 165 7.01 10.99 -3.65
CA MET A 165 6.70 11.51 -4.98
C MET A 165 7.09 12.98 -5.07
N ILE A 166 7.83 13.33 -6.12
CA ILE A 166 8.31 14.69 -6.39
C ILE A 166 7.78 15.14 -7.74
N ARG A 167 7.07 16.25 -7.73
CA ARG A 167 6.66 16.95 -8.96
C ARG A 167 7.53 18.18 -9.14
N MET A 168 8.27 18.24 -10.24
CA MET A 168 9.10 19.38 -10.60
C MET A 168 8.33 20.29 -11.56
N ASN A 169 7.84 21.41 -11.06
CA ASN A 169 7.08 22.34 -11.88
C ASN A 169 7.98 23.19 -12.78
N GLU A 170 9.22 23.40 -12.37
CA GLU A 170 10.26 24.13 -13.08
C GLU A 170 11.56 23.34 -13.07
N GLY A 171 12.32 23.40 -14.16
CA GLY A 171 13.59 22.70 -14.30
C GLY A 171 13.47 21.19 -14.43
N THR A 172 14.60 20.52 -14.35
CA THR A 172 14.75 19.06 -14.39
C THR A 172 15.75 18.62 -13.32
N PRO A 173 15.63 17.38 -12.77
CA PRO A 173 16.54 16.91 -11.76
C PRO A 173 17.94 16.68 -12.35
N GLY A 174 18.96 17.16 -11.64
CA GLY A 174 20.37 16.93 -11.90
C GLY A 174 20.94 15.83 -11.02
N ASN A 175 22.08 16.15 -10.36
CA ASN A 175 22.72 15.22 -9.43
C ASN A 175 21.88 15.01 -8.17
N ILE A 176 21.96 13.80 -7.59
CA ILE A 176 21.19 13.41 -6.41
C ILE A 176 22.15 12.83 -5.37
N GLU A 177 22.01 13.31 -4.15
CA GLU A 177 22.72 12.80 -2.98
C GLU A 177 21.71 12.26 -1.96
N GLY A 178 22.03 11.17 -1.28
CA GLY A 178 21.19 10.56 -0.25
C GLY A 178 20.01 9.72 -0.74
N GLY A 179 19.90 9.50 -2.05
CA GLY A 179 18.81 8.69 -2.62
C GLY A 179 18.93 8.39 -4.10
N GLU A 180 17.88 7.82 -4.65
CA GLU A 180 17.72 7.49 -6.08
C GLU A 180 16.41 8.06 -6.58
N LEU A 181 16.40 8.62 -7.80
CA LEU A 181 15.22 9.20 -8.42
C LEU A 181 14.85 8.39 -9.66
N THR A 182 13.60 7.95 -9.72
CA THR A 182 13.03 7.26 -10.88
C THR A 182 12.00 8.17 -11.55
N HIS A 183 12.14 8.39 -12.84
CA HIS A 183 11.14 9.11 -13.62
C HIS A 183 9.87 8.26 -13.77
N ILE A 184 8.70 8.81 -13.46
CA ILE A 184 7.40 8.14 -13.63
C ILE A 184 6.78 8.58 -14.95
N THR A 185 6.40 9.84 -15.05
CA THR A 185 5.78 10.42 -16.25
C THR A 185 5.82 11.94 -16.20
N GLY A 186 5.97 12.62 -17.35
CA GLY A 186 6.00 14.07 -17.42
C GLY A 186 7.05 14.68 -16.47
N ASN A 187 6.59 15.46 -15.51
CA ASN A 187 7.42 16.07 -14.48
C ASN A 187 7.34 15.39 -13.11
N LEU A 188 6.81 14.15 -13.06
CA LEU A 188 6.63 13.37 -11.84
C LEU A 188 7.73 12.32 -11.70
N TYR A 189 8.33 12.28 -10.52
CA TYR A 189 9.43 11.38 -10.14
C TYR A 189 9.11 10.68 -8.82
N LEU A 190 9.66 9.47 -8.63
CA LEU A 190 9.70 8.77 -7.36
C LEU A 190 11.12 8.83 -6.81
N LEU A 191 11.29 9.47 -5.66
CA LEU A 191 12.50 9.44 -4.87
C LEU A 191 12.44 8.23 -3.92
N ARG A 192 13.47 7.40 -3.96
CA ARG A 192 13.82 6.47 -2.89
C ARG A 192 14.94 7.08 -2.06
N ALA A 193 14.61 7.71 -0.94
CA ALA A 193 15.57 8.20 0.01
C ALA A 193 16.24 7.04 0.76
N LYS A 194 17.56 7.07 0.86
CA LYS A 194 18.40 6.08 1.56
C LYS A 194 19.12 6.67 2.77
N GLU A 195 19.00 7.97 2.93
CA GLU A 195 19.62 8.74 4.01
C GLU A 195 18.62 9.75 4.59
N LYS A 196 18.92 10.24 5.79
CA LYS A 196 18.10 11.26 6.49
C LYS A 196 18.08 12.61 5.80
N SER A 197 19.02 12.84 4.92
CA SER A 197 19.13 14.07 4.15
C SER A 197 19.28 13.73 2.69
N VAL A 198 18.47 14.34 1.86
CA VAL A 198 18.50 14.17 0.40
C VAL A 198 18.66 15.53 -0.23
N LYS A 199 19.54 15.61 -1.21
CA LYS A 199 19.76 16.81 -2.04
C LYS A 199 19.54 16.44 -3.50
N ILE A 200 18.76 17.24 -4.20
CA ILE A 200 18.50 17.12 -5.65
C ILE A 200 18.85 18.45 -6.31
N GLU A 201 19.81 18.43 -7.22
CA GLU A 201 20.15 19.58 -8.08
C GLU A 201 18.99 19.84 -9.06
N ILE A 202 18.65 21.11 -9.30
CA ILE A 202 17.65 21.55 -10.29
C ILE A 202 18.41 22.25 -11.44
N ARG A 203 18.12 21.83 -12.68
CA ARG A 203 18.73 22.36 -13.91
C ARG A 203 17.70 22.99 -14.83
#